data_350240641e2e75bb00b1b18283d978e6
#
_entry.id   350240641e2e75bb00b1b18283d978e6
#
_cell.length_a   1.000
_cell.length_b   1.000
_cell.length_c   1.000
_cell.angle_alpha   90.00
_cell.angle_beta   90.00
_cell.angle_gamma   90.00
#
_symmetry.space_group_name_H-M   'P 1'
#
loop_
_entity.id
_entity.type
_entity.pdbx_description
1 polymer ?
#
loop_
_entity_poly.entity_id
_entity_poly.type
_entity_poly.pdbx_seq_one_letter_code
_entity_poly.pdbx_strand_id
1 'polypeptide(L)'
;DYILVNKIPGKNKPVRGKVVLFTSPLSRDSADAPLFISRCIGMPGDTIRVSMDGYTINGHKIPRSPRSLCSYFITLSAKETFLETLEKLDIPLRDFRQESFGCMLSLTAFEEYQLREELPDAINRHFIGEQMQEYMLIVPRKDRAYPLDAASLTACKEIIMRETDGKASFRDGKLYLDGRETNFFFFQQDYYWVLSDNTNEAVDSRHLGF
;
A
#
# COMPACT_ATOMS: atom_id res chain seq x y z
N ASP A 1 -12.42 9.67 16.61
CA ASP A 1 -13.18 10.02 15.40
C ASP A 1 -14.20 8.93 15.08
N TYR A 2 -15.37 9.34 14.56
CA TYR A 2 -16.43 8.41 14.14
C TYR A 2 -16.55 8.41 12.64
N ILE A 3 -16.77 7.23 12.04
CA ILE A 3 -17.02 7.08 10.62
C ILE A 3 -18.39 6.45 10.38
N LEU A 4 -19.09 6.92 9.33
CA LEU A 4 -20.33 6.32 8.87
C LEU A 4 -20.04 5.34 7.76
N VAL A 5 -20.43 4.08 7.96
CA VAL A 5 -20.21 2.99 6.99
C VAL A 5 -21.54 2.51 6.43
N ASN A 6 -21.64 2.47 5.10
CA ASN A 6 -22.77 1.87 4.43
C ASN A 6 -22.53 0.34 4.28
N LYS A 7 -23.31 -0.46 5.00
CA LYS A 7 -23.24 -1.94 5.00
C LYS A 7 -24.37 -2.61 4.21
N ILE A 8 -24.99 -1.94 3.23
CA ILE A 8 -26.08 -2.55 2.45
C ILE A 8 -25.53 -3.70 1.60
N PRO A 9 -25.95 -4.96 1.85
CA PRO A 9 -25.46 -6.11 1.10
C PRO A 9 -25.76 -6.01 -0.40
N GLY A 10 -24.80 -6.42 -1.23
CA GLY A 10 -24.97 -6.54 -2.68
C GLY A 10 -24.90 -5.25 -3.49
N LYS A 11 -24.85 -4.07 -2.87
CA LYS A 11 -24.73 -2.78 -3.56
C LYS A 11 -23.35 -2.13 -3.50
N ASN A 12 -22.44 -2.66 -2.69
CA ASN A 12 -21.16 -2.02 -2.36
C ASN A 12 -19.98 -2.73 -3.02
N LYS A 13 -19.95 -2.78 -4.35
CA LYS A 13 -18.70 -3.11 -5.03
C LYS A 13 -17.71 -1.96 -4.81
N PRO A 14 -16.43 -2.26 -4.49
CA PRO A 14 -15.41 -1.23 -4.42
C PRO A 14 -15.37 -0.42 -5.71
N VAL A 15 -15.18 0.88 -5.58
CA VAL A 15 -15.06 1.82 -6.70
C VAL A 15 -13.70 2.49 -6.59
N ARG A 16 -12.98 2.61 -7.72
CA ARG A 16 -11.67 3.24 -7.75
C ARG A 16 -11.71 4.65 -7.12
N GLY A 17 -10.71 4.94 -6.28
CA GLY A 17 -10.56 6.20 -5.57
C GLY A 17 -11.46 6.37 -4.34
N LYS A 18 -12.40 5.45 -4.09
CA LYS A 18 -13.23 5.49 -2.89
C LYS A 18 -12.59 4.74 -1.72
N VAL A 19 -12.86 5.23 -0.53
CA VAL A 19 -12.45 4.57 0.71
C VAL A 19 -13.37 3.37 0.95
N VAL A 20 -12.78 2.25 1.32
CA VAL A 20 -13.46 0.99 1.64
C VAL A 20 -13.09 0.55 3.05
N LEU A 21 -14.04 -0.05 3.74
CA LEU A 21 -13.85 -0.75 4.99
C LEU A 21 -13.86 -2.25 4.69
N PHE A 22 -12.87 -2.99 5.16
CA PHE A 22 -12.76 -4.42 4.92
C PHE A 22 -12.15 -5.14 6.13
N THR A 23 -12.39 -6.44 6.23
CA THR A 23 -11.72 -7.31 7.20
C THR A 23 -10.49 -7.93 6.57
N SER A 24 -9.48 -8.22 7.40
CA SER A 24 -8.31 -8.95 6.92
C SER A 24 -8.72 -10.24 6.22
N PRO A 25 -8.23 -10.49 5.01
CA PRO A 25 -8.44 -11.78 4.36
C PRO A 25 -7.84 -12.95 5.15
N LEU A 26 -6.88 -12.69 6.03
CA LEU A 26 -6.24 -13.71 6.87
C LEU A 26 -7.07 -14.09 8.11
N SER A 27 -8.06 -13.29 8.49
CA SER A 27 -8.86 -13.48 9.72
C SER A 27 -10.36 -13.63 9.44
N ARG A 28 -10.75 -14.11 8.28
CA ARG A 28 -12.12 -14.06 7.74
C ARG A 28 -13.17 -14.75 8.61
N ASP A 29 -12.78 -15.78 9.34
CA ASP A 29 -13.70 -16.61 10.13
C ASP A 29 -13.77 -16.22 11.62
N SER A 30 -13.10 -15.13 12.00
CA SER A 30 -13.13 -14.61 13.36
C SER A 30 -14.17 -13.51 13.49
N ALA A 31 -15.07 -13.64 14.47
CA ALA A 31 -16.02 -12.57 14.81
C ALA A 31 -15.30 -11.27 15.23
N ASP A 32 -14.07 -11.39 15.69
CA ASP A 32 -13.19 -10.30 16.12
C ASP A 32 -12.14 -9.92 15.07
N ALA A 33 -12.37 -10.23 13.79
CA ALA A 33 -11.45 -9.88 12.72
C ALA A 33 -11.23 -8.37 12.66
N PRO A 34 -9.98 -7.89 12.65
CA PRO A 34 -9.71 -6.46 12.61
C PRO A 34 -10.26 -5.84 11.33
N LEU A 35 -10.85 -4.65 11.50
CA LEU A 35 -11.36 -3.85 10.39
C LEU A 35 -10.27 -2.89 9.92
N PHE A 36 -10.07 -2.83 8.62
CA PHE A 36 -9.14 -1.92 7.97
C PHE A 36 -9.88 -0.92 7.09
N ILE A 37 -9.30 0.26 6.97
CA ILE A 37 -9.79 1.34 6.10
C ILE A 37 -8.70 1.67 5.13
N SER A 38 -8.99 1.59 3.83
CA SER A 38 -8.04 1.95 2.77
C SER A 38 -8.78 2.46 1.54
N ARG A 39 -8.04 3.03 0.62
CA ARG A 39 -8.58 3.51 -0.65
C ARG A 39 -8.44 2.44 -1.72
N CYS A 40 -9.51 2.14 -2.44
CA CYS A 40 -9.48 1.24 -3.59
C CYS A 40 -8.70 1.89 -4.74
N ILE A 41 -7.55 1.34 -5.08
CA ILE A 41 -6.67 1.82 -6.14
C ILE A 41 -6.82 0.96 -7.38
N GLY A 42 -6.73 -0.37 -7.23
CA GLY A 42 -6.81 -1.33 -8.33
C GLY A 42 -8.12 -2.08 -8.38
N MET A 43 -8.69 -2.12 -9.59
CA MET A 43 -9.89 -2.87 -9.93
C MET A 43 -9.52 -4.19 -10.60
N PRO A 44 -10.42 -5.20 -10.60
CA PRO A 44 -10.16 -6.49 -11.23
C PRO A 44 -9.69 -6.36 -12.69
N GLY A 45 -8.52 -6.88 -12.99
CA GLY A 45 -7.88 -6.83 -14.31
C GLY A 45 -6.98 -5.62 -14.58
N ASP A 46 -6.84 -4.71 -13.61
CA ASP A 46 -5.92 -3.58 -13.75
C ASP A 46 -4.45 -4.03 -13.64
N THR A 47 -3.61 -3.37 -14.41
CA THR A 47 -2.15 -3.39 -14.21
C THR A 47 -1.75 -2.18 -13.41
N ILE A 48 -1.18 -2.41 -12.22
CA ILE A 48 -0.70 -1.37 -11.31
C ILE A 48 0.82 -1.38 -11.35
N ARG A 49 1.41 -0.22 -11.54
CA ARG A 49 2.83 0.02 -11.27
C ARG A 49 2.94 1.03 -10.15
N VAL A 50 3.67 0.69 -9.12
CA VAL A 50 4.05 1.57 -8.02
C VAL A 50 5.50 1.97 -8.21
N SER A 51 5.80 3.26 -8.13
CA SER A 51 7.14 3.82 -8.23
C SER A 51 7.29 4.98 -7.25
N MET A 52 8.48 5.54 -7.14
CA MET A 52 8.73 6.73 -6.31
C MET A 52 7.84 7.91 -6.71
N ASP A 53 7.50 8.04 -8.00
CA ASP A 53 6.65 9.11 -8.52
C ASP A 53 5.15 8.92 -8.27
N GLY A 54 4.73 7.80 -7.64
CA GLY A 54 3.34 7.45 -7.38
C GLY A 54 2.87 6.19 -8.10
N TYR A 55 1.59 6.14 -8.42
CA TYR A 55 0.97 4.97 -9.06
C TYR A 55 0.64 5.24 -10.52
N THR A 56 0.84 4.23 -11.37
CA THR A 56 0.21 4.19 -12.68
C THR A 56 -0.76 3.01 -12.73
N ILE A 57 -1.92 3.22 -13.31
CA ILE A 57 -2.92 2.18 -13.53
C ILE A 57 -3.20 2.11 -15.03
N ASN A 58 -2.96 0.94 -15.62
CA ASN A 58 -3.09 0.74 -17.06
C ASN A 58 -2.31 1.80 -17.87
N GLY A 59 -1.12 2.19 -17.38
CA GLY A 59 -0.26 3.20 -18.00
C GLY A 59 -0.62 4.66 -17.70
N HIS A 60 -1.74 4.92 -17.03
CA HIS A 60 -2.16 6.28 -16.65
C HIS A 60 -1.69 6.64 -15.25
N LYS A 61 -0.99 7.76 -15.10
CA LYS A 61 -0.53 8.25 -13.79
C LYS A 61 -1.74 8.69 -12.95
N ILE A 62 -1.82 8.14 -11.74
CA ILE A 62 -2.85 8.51 -10.77
C ILE A 62 -2.20 9.45 -9.74
N PRO A 63 -2.68 10.68 -9.62
CA PRO A 63 -2.13 11.59 -8.62
C PRO A 63 -2.41 11.05 -7.22
N ARG A 64 -1.45 11.17 -6.33
CA ARG A 64 -1.66 10.92 -4.90
C ARG A 64 -2.66 11.92 -4.34
N SER A 65 -3.40 11.51 -3.32
CA SER A 65 -4.20 12.46 -2.56
C SER A 65 -3.27 13.55 -1.99
N PRO A 66 -3.62 14.84 -2.08
CA PRO A 66 -2.82 15.91 -1.45
C PRO A 66 -2.64 15.74 0.07
N ARG A 67 -3.49 14.91 0.69
CA ARG A 67 -3.44 14.58 2.12
C ARG A 67 -2.74 13.25 2.43
N SER A 68 -2.22 12.55 1.41
CA SER A 68 -1.44 11.34 1.64
C SER A 68 -0.17 11.69 2.40
N LEU A 69 0.09 10.93 3.45
CA LEU A 69 1.30 11.04 4.24
C LEU A 69 2.37 10.10 3.68
N CYS A 70 3.58 10.58 3.60
CA CYS A 70 4.77 9.81 3.24
C CYS A 70 5.78 9.87 4.37
N SER A 71 6.57 8.82 4.54
CA SER A 71 7.67 8.78 5.50
C SER A 71 8.87 9.56 5.02
N TYR A 72 9.50 10.23 5.96
CA TYR A 72 10.76 10.92 5.72
C TYR A 72 11.73 10.62 6.87
N PHE A 73 12.98 10.49 6.51
CA PHE A 73 14.07 10.30 7.44
C PHE A 73 14.94 11.56 7.51
N ILE A 74 15.29 11.95 8.73
CA ILE A 74 16.17 13.08 9.02
C ILE A 74 17.34 12.56 9.85
N THR A 75 18.56 12.84 9.44
CA THR A 75 19.75 12.50 10.24
C THR A 75 19.80 13.29 11.55
N LEU A 76 20.45 12.75 12.56
CA LEU A 76 20.60 13.41 13.87
C LEU A 76 21.24 14.79 13.75
N SER A 77 22.20 14.96 12.85
CA SER A 77 22.91 16.24 12.63
C SER A 77 22.02 17.34 12.10
N ALA A 78 20.92 17.01 11.42
CA ALA A 78 19.98 17.98 10.85
C ALA A 78 18.72 18.16 11.70
N LYS A 79 18.54 17.35 12.74
CA LYS A 79 17.31 17.24 13.52
C LYS A 79 16.85 18.57 14.10
N GLU A 80 17.73 19.30 14.77
CA GLU A 80 17.39 20.53 15.49
C GLU A 80 16.86 21.60 14.53
N THR A 81 17.63 21.93 13.51
CA THR A 81 17.21 22.91 12.48
C THR A 81 15.93 22.48 11.76
N PHE A 82 15.77 21.18 11.52
CA PHE A 82 14.57 20.63 10.89
C PHE A 82 13.33 20.83 11.78
N LEU A 83 13.42 20.51 13.08
CA LEU A 83 12.29 20.68 14.02
C LEU A 83 11.93 22.16 14.21
N GLU A 84 12.92 23.05 14.30
CA GLU A 84 12.68 24.49 14.35
C GLU A 84 11.95 25.00 13.09
N THR A 85 12.31 24.45 11.92
CA THR A 85 11.65 24.82 10.65
C THR A 85 10.21 24.30 10.60
N LEU A 86 9.95 23.08 11.10
CA LEU A 86 8.58 22.57 11.25
C LEU A 86 7.71 23.48 12.11
N GLU A 87 8.24 23.92 13.26
CA GLU A 87 7.54 24.82 14.19
C GLU A 87 7.29 26.18 13.51
N LYS A 88 8.30 26.76 12.84
CA LYS A 88 8.16 28.02 12.08
C LYS A 88 7.05 27.95 11.02
N LEU A 89 6.88 26.81 10.35
CA LEU A 89 5.90 26.60 9.29
C LEU A 89 4.53 26.12 9.81
N ASP A 90 4.37 25.96 11.13
CA ASP A 90 3.18 25.38 11.76
C ASP A 90 2.81 23.99 11.19
N ILE A 91 3.84 23.19 10.88
CA ILE A 91 3.68 21.83 10.36
C ILE A 91 3.63 20.85 11.55
N PRO A 92 2.54 20.11 11.74
CA PRO A 92 2.42 19.21 12.88
C PRO A 92 3.36 18.01 12.79
N LEU A 93 3.96 17.65 13.91
CA LEU A 93 4.84 16.50 14.07
C LEU A 93 4.01 15.21 14.14
N ARG A 94 3.89 14.49 13.01
CA ARG A 94 3.11 13.25 12.91
C ARG A 94 4.03 12.03 12.86
N ASP A 95 3.63 10.94 13.49
CA ASP A 95 4.29 9.62 13.48
C ASP A 95 5.79 9.72 13.82
N PHE A 96 6.16 10.69 14.67
CA PHE A 96 7.56 10.95 14.99
C PHE A 96 8.17 9.81 15.79
N ARG A 97 9.27 9.28 15.28
CA ARG A 97 10.08 8.25 15.95
C ARG A 97 11.53 8.62 15.88
N GLN A 98 12.21 8.52 17.02
CA GLN A 98 13.65 8.67 17.06
C GLN A 98 14.31 7.31 16.95
N GLU A 99 15.27 7.19 16.06
CA GLU A 99 16.09 6.01 15.82
C GLU A 99 17.56 6.29 16.11
N SER A 100 18.40 5.25 16.02
CA SER A 100 19.83 5.36 16.37
C SER A 100 20.60 6.39 15.55
N PHE A 101 20.21 6.62 14.28
CA PHE A 101 20.93 7.49 13.34
C PHE A 101 20.15 8.71 12.90
N GLY A 102 18.90 8.85 13.34
CA GLY A 102 18.04 9.93 12.91
C GLY A 102 16.64 9.88 13.48
N CYS A 103 15.72 10.51 12.80
CA CYS A 103 14.31 10.53 13.14
C CYS A 103 13.47 10.24 11.90
N MET A 104 12.36 9.56 12.11
CA MET A 104 11.31 9.34 11.11
C MET A 104 10.10 10.20 11.44
N LEU A 105 9.41 10.70 10.43
CA LEU A 105 8.16 11.42 10.57
C LEU A 105 7.34 11.32 9.28
N SER A 106 6.06 11.71 9.36
CA SER A 106 5.14 11.70 8.23
C SER A 106 4.77 13.11 7.81
N LEU A 107 4.87 13.38 6.51
CA LEU A 107 4.51 14.66 5.90
C LEU A 107 3.64 14.44 4.66
N THR A 108 2.80 15.43 4.36
CA THR A 108 2.17 15.55 3.05
C THR A 108 3.15 16.07 2.00
N ALA A 109 2.85 15.89 0.73
CA ALA A 109 3.67 16.42 -0.36
C ALA A 109 3.80 17.96 -0.32
N PHE A 110 2.76 18.65 0.16
CA PHE A 110 2.80 20.10 0.30
C PHE A 110 3.72 20.55 1.44
N GLU A 111 3.65 19.87 2.58
CA GLU A 111 4.54 20.15 3.73
C GLU A 111 6.01 19.83 3.39
N GLU A 112 6.26 18.75 2.66
CA GLU A 112 7.60 18.48 2.13
C GLU A 112 8.11 19.63 1.26
N TYR A 113 7.28 20.08 0.32
CA TYR A 113 7.65 21.19 -0.55
C TYR A 113 7.99 22.46 0.27
N GLN A 114 7.13 22.85 1.22
CA GLN A 114 7.38 24.00 2.07
C GLN A 114 8.68 23.88 2.87
N LEU A 115 8.96 22.70 3.43
CA LEU A 115 10.20 22.44 4.17
C LEU A 115 11.43 22.56 3.28
N ARG A 116 11.38 22.01 2.07
CA ARG A 116 12.51 22.08 1.14
C ARG A 116 12.85 23.48 0.69
N GLU A 117 11.85 24.35 0.57
CA GLU A 117 12.07 25.78 0.23
C GLU A 117 12.69 26.57 1.39
N GLU A 118 12.36 26.21 2.64
CA GLU A 118 12.83 26.93 3.84
C GLU A 118 14.13 26.39 4.43
N LEU A 119 14.41 25.12 4.23
CA LEU A 119 15.62 24.47 4.79
C LEU A 119 16.87 24.89 4.01
N PRO A 120 17.98 25.21 4.71
CA PRO A 120 19.26 25.39 4.04
C PRO A 120 19.66 24.15 3.23
N ASP A 121 20.36 24.35 2.10
CA ASP A 121 20.83 23.25 1.24
C ASP A 121 21.64 22.18 2.00
N ALA A 122 22.41 22.62 2.99
CA ALA A 122 23.19 21.74 3.85
C ALA A 122 22.31 20.78 4.65
N ILE A 123 21.12 21.20 5.06
CA ILE A 123 20.15 20.41 5.83
C ILE A 123 19.25 19.62 4.89
N ASN A 124 18.85 20.17 3.75
CA ASN A 124 18.03 19.50 2.75
C ASN A 124 18.61 18.14 2.30
N ARG A 125 19.93 18.02 2.24
CA ARG A 125 20.62 16.75 1.90
C ARG A 125 20.41 15.65 2.92
N HIS A 126 20.07 16.00 4.14
CA HIS A 126 19.80 15.08 5.25
C HIS A 126 18.32 14.78 5.44
N PHE A 127 17.46 15.37 4.61
CA PHE A 127 16.03 15.17 4.55
C PHE A 127 15.69 14.21 3.40
N ILE A 128 15.50 12.93 3.72
CA ILE A 128 15.42 11.83 2.77
C ILE A 128 14.01 11.23 2.82
N GLY A 129 13.33 11.22 1.68
CA GLY A 129 12.08 10.48 1.54
C GLY A 129 12.33 8.97 1.58
N GLU A 130 11.40 8.22 2.16
CA GLU A 130 11.44 6.77 2.14
C GLU A 130 11.46 6.25 0.70
N GLN A 131 12.42 5.38 0.40
CA GLN A 131 12.51 4.75 -0.91
C GLN A 131 11.45 3.63 -1.00
N MET A 132 10.40 3.85 -1.76
CA MET A 132 9.45 2.79 -2.08
C MET A 132 10.09 1.82 -3.08
N GLN A 133 10.01 0.52 -2.80
CA GLN A 133 10.33 -0.48 -3.82
C GLN A 133 9.36 -0.34 -5.00
N GLU A 134 9.93 -0.25 -6.20
CA GLU A 134 9.12 -0.28 -7.42
C GLU A 134 8.62 -1.70 -7.66
N TYR A 135 7.35 -1.83 -7.94
CA TYR A 135 6.75 -3.09 -8.33
C TYR A 135 5.63 -2.91 -9.35
N MET A 136 5.36 -3.96 -10.08
CA MET A 136 4.23 -4.04 -11.00
C MET A 136 3.45 -5.32 -10.71
N LEU A 137 2.13 -5.21 -10.69
CA LEU A 137 1.24 -6.33 -10.51
C LEU A 137 -0.05 -6.17 -11.33
N ILE A 138 -0.68 -7.28 -11.62
CA ILE A 138 -2.01 -7.30 -12.22
C ILE A 138 -3.01 -7.70 -11.13
N VAL A 139 -4.11 -6.96 -11.00
CA VAL A 139 -5.17 -7.30 -10.05
C VAL A 139 -5.96 -8.51 -10.57
N PRO A 140 -6.08 -9.61 -9.82
CA PRO A 140 -6.78 -10.79 -10.29
C PRO A 140 -8.25 -10.49 -10.61
N ARG A 141 -8.72 -11.06 -11.71
CA ARG A 141 -10.09 -10.94 -12.18
C ARG A 141 -10.70 -12.33 -12.33
N LYS A 142 -11.94 -12.45 -11.89
CA LYS A 142 -12.72 -13.68 -12.01
C LYS A 142 -12.72 -14.23 -13.43
N ASP A 143 -12.57 -15.55 -13.55
CA ASP A 143 -12.63 -16.33 -14.80
C ASP A 143 -11.66 -15.85 -15.90
N ARG A 144 -10.54 -15.21 -15.49
CA ARG A 144 -9.45 -14.84 -16.39
C ARG A 144 -8.17 -15.56 -16.01
N ALA A 145 -7.45 -16.04 -17.02
CA ALA A 145 -6.12 -16.60 -16.82
C ALA A 145 -5.20 -15.51 -16.26
N TYR A 146 -4.65 -15.76 -15.10
CA TYR A 146 -3.73 -14.86 -14.40
C TYR A 146 -2.32 -15.44 -14.50
N PRO A 147 -1.39 -14.78 -15.22
CA PRO A 147 -0.02 -15.25 -15.32
C PRO A 147 0.70 -15.09 -13.97
N LEU A 148 1.46 -16.10 -13.59
CA LEU A 148 2.21 -16.14 -12.35
C LEU A 148 3.69 -16.01 -12.62
N ASP A 149 4.28 -14.91 -12.19
CA ASP A 149 5.72 -14.74 -12.01
C ASP A 149 6.06 -14.70 -10.51
N ALA A 150 7.32 -14.55 -10.17
CA ALA A 150 7.74 -14.56 -8.76
C ALA A 150 7.08 -13.46 -7.91
N ALA A 151 6.84 -12.28 -8.49
CA ALA A 151 6.23 -11.15 -7.79
C ALA A 151 4.72 -11.37 -7.60
N SER A 152 4.01 -11.71 -8.67
CA SER A 152 2.58 -11.98 -8.66
C SER A 152 2.25 -13.22 -7.82
N LEU A 153 3.11 -14.24 -7.83
CA LEU A 153 2.96 -15.42 -7.00
C LEU A 153 3.03 -15.07 -5.51
N THR A 154 3.94 -14.19 -5.12
CA THR A 154 4.04 -13.71 -3.74
C THR A 154 2.77 -12.98 -3.33
N ALA A 155 2.26 -12.07 -4.15
CA ALA A 155 1.04 -11.30 -3.88
C ALA A 155 -0.24 -12.16 -3.86
N CYS A 156 -0.26 -13.28 -4.62
CA CYS A 156 -1.44 -14.12 -4.77
C CYS A 156 -1.42 -15.39 -3.89
N LYS A 157 -0.32 -15.70 -3.23
CA LYS A 157 -0.13 -16.98 -2.52
C LYS A 157 -1.29 -17.32 -1.59
N GLU A 158 -1.66 -16.40 -0.72
CA GLU A 158 -2.70 -16.62 0.29
C GLU A 158 -4.08 -16.82 -0.32
N ILE A 159 -4.40 -16.05 -1.37
CA ILE A 159 -5.70 -16.18 -2.05
C ILE A 159 -5.77 -17.47 -2.88
N ILE A 160 -4.66 -17.90 -3.50
CA ILE A 160 -4.60 -19.19 -4.21
C ILE A 160 -4.78 -20.34 -3.22
N MET A 161 -4.09 -20.31 -2.08
CA MET A 161 -4.26 -21.35 -1.04
C MET A 161 -5.71 -21.44 -0.58
N ARG A 162 -6.38 -20.31 -0.44
CA ARG A 162 -7.79 -20.26 -0.02
C ARG A 162 -8.74 -20.76 -1.09
N GLU A 163 -8.60 -20.31 -2.34
CA GLU A 163 -9.47 -20.74 -3.44
C GLU A 163 -9.29 -22.22 -3.81
N THR A 164 -8.17 -22.81 -3.42
CA THR A 164 -7.88 -24.23 -3.63
C THR A 164 -8.11 -25.10 -2.40
N ASP A 165 -8.68 -24.55 -1.31
CA ASP A 165 -8.84 -25.25 -0.03
C ASP A 165 -7.53 -25.91 0.45
N GLY A 166 -6.41 -25.22 0.27
CA GLY A 166 -5.08 -25.68 0.67
C GLY A 166 -4.47 -26.76 -0.23
N LYS A 167 -5.08 -27.10 -1.37
CA LYS A 167 -4.55 -28.10 -2.31
C LYS A 167 -3.39 -27.61 -3.14
N ALA A 168 -3.21 -26.27 -3.25
CA ALA A 168 -2.06 -25.70 -3.90
C ALA A 168 -0.79 -25.92 -3.07
N SER A 169 0.34 -26.14 -3.74
CA SER A 169 1.65 -26.13 -3.10
C SER A 169 2.62 -25.22 -3.85
N PHE A 170 3.56 -24.63 -3.10
CA PHE A 170 4.53 -23.68 -3.64
C PHE A 170 5.93 -24.22 -3.36
N ARG A 171 6.73 -24.39 -4.41
CA ARG A 171 8.11 -24.89 -4.32
C ARG A 171 8.97 -24.09 -5.30
N ASP A 172 10.12 -23.64 -4.87
CA ASP A 172 11.10 -22.92 -5.71
C ASP A 172 10.50 -21.75 -6.52
N GLY A 173 9.57 -21.01 -5.90
CA GLY A 173 8.89 -19.88 -6.56
C GLY A 173 7.88 -20.28 -7.64
N LYS A 174 7.39 -21.52 -7.63
CA LYS A 174 6.42 -22.05 -8.58
C LYS A 174 5.18 -22.57 -7.90
N LEU A 175 4.05 -22.49 -8.61
CA LEU A 175 2.77 -23.06 -8.18
C LEU A 175 2.61 -24.49 -8.70
N TYR A 176 2.16 -25.37 -7.83
CA TYR A 176 1.73 -26.73 -8.17
C TYR A 176 0.28 -26.92 -7.75
N LEU A 177 -0.57 -27.34 -8.70
CA LEU A 177 -1.95 -27.76 -8.48
C LEU A 177 -2.06 -29.26 -8.79
N ASP A 178 -2.58 -30.02 -7.84
CA ASP A 178 -2.67 -31.48 -7.94
C ASP A 178 -1.33 -32.15 -8.36
N GLY A 179 -0.22 -31.60 -7.84
CA GLY A 179 1.13 -32.08 -8.12
C GLY A 179 1.71 -31.68 -9.48
N ARG A 180 0.99 -30.91 -10.28
CA ARG A 180 1.45 -30.41 -11.60
C ARG A 180 1.85 -28.94 -11.51
N GLU A 181 3.02 -28.61 -12.03
CA GLU A 181 3.47 -27.20 -12.15
C GLU A 181 2.54 -26.44 -13.10
N THR A 182 2.16 -25.22 -12.69
CA THR A 182 1.42 -24.27 -13.52
C THR A 182 1.98 -22.86 -13.35
N ASN A 183 1.98 -22.09 -14.44
CA ASN A 183 2.40 -20.71 -14.47
C ASN A 183 1.24 -19.73 -14.65
N PHE A 184 0.01 -20.21 -14.47
CA PHE A 184 -1.20 -19.38 -14.46
C PHE A 184 -2.22 -19.96 -13.48
N PHE A 185 -3.17 -19.08 -13.07
CA PHE A 185 -4.29 -19.45 -12.19
C PHE A 185 -5.58 -18.79 -12.68
N PHE A 186 -6.71 -19.43 -12.45
CA PHE A 186 -8.04 -18.85 -12.71
C PHE A 186 -8.73 -18.59 -11.38
N PHE A 187 -8.86 -17.32 -11.03
CA PHE A 187 -9.54 -16.92 -9.81
C PHE A 187 -11.05 -17.04 -9.93
N GLN A 188 -11.71 -17.50 -8.86
CA GLN A 188 -13.16 -17.70 -8.79
C GLN A 188 -13.92 -16.42 -8.45
N GLN A 189 -13.23 -15.38 -7.99
CA GLN A 189 -13.82 -14.09 -7.65
C GLN A 189 -12.95 -12.91 -8.12
N ASP A 190 -13.53 -11.72 -8.09
CA ASP A 190 -12.82 -10.47 -8.34
C ASP A 190 -12.03 -10.05 -7.10
N TYR A 191 -10.81 -9.54 -7.32
CA TYR A 191 -9.96 -9.00 -6.29
C TYR A 191 -9.71 -7.51 -6.50
N TYR A 192 -9.25 -6.84 -5.46
CA TYR A 192 -9.03 -5.41 -5.46
C TYR A 192 -7.69 -5.10 -4.80
N TRP A 193 -7.04 -4.04 -5.22
CA TRP A 193 -5.84 -3.53 -4.60
C TRP A 193 -6.16 -2.25 -3.85
N VAL A 194 -5.95 -2.25 -2.56
CA VAL A 194 -6.27 -1.13 -1.69
C VAL A 194 -4.99 -0.59 -1.06
N LEU A 195 -4.89 0.74 -0.94
CA LEU A 195 -3.78 1.41 -0.28
C LEU A 195 -4.32 2.41 0.72
N SER A 196 -3.66 2.53 1.85
CA SER A 196 -3.96 3.56 2.82
C SER A 196 -3.43 4.92 2.36
N ASP A 197 -4.14 5.98 2.71
CA ASP A 197 -3.66 7.35 2.52
C ASP A 197 -2.51 7.68 3.50
N ASN A 198 -2.43 7.01 4.66
CA ASN A 198 -1.26 7.00 5.53
C ASN A 198 -0.39 5.78 5.20
N THR A 199 0.69 5.99 4.48
CA THR A 199 1.53 4.90 3.97
C THR A 199 2.41 4.25 5.03
N ASN A 200 2.62 4.91 6.18
CA ASN A 200 3.62 4.51 7.17
C ASN A 200 3.17 3.48 8.18
N GLU A 201 1.92 3.56 8.62
CA GLU A 201 1.43 2.72 9.72
C GLU A 201 0.27 1.81 9.30
N ALA A 202 -0.11 1.88 8.04
CA ALA A 202 -1.27 1.15 7.57
C ALA A 202 -0.94 -0.25 7.11
N VAL A 203 -1.76 -1.17 7.54
CA VAL A 203 -1.85 -2.52 6.96
C VAL A 203 -2.82 -2.46 5.78
N ASP A 204 -2.32 -2.64 4.58
CA ASP A 204 -3.09 -2.62 3.33
C ASP A 204 -2.60 -3.71 2.36
N SER A 205 -2.98 -3.63 1.09
CA SER A 205 -2.62 -4.65 0.10
C SER A 205 -1.10 -4.87 -0.10
N ARG A 206 -0.25 -3.92 0.31
CA ARG A 206 1.21 -4.12 0.31
C ARG A 206 1.65 -5.20 1.29
N HIS A 207 0.86 -5.42 2.35
CA HIS A 207 1.12 -6.37 3.43
C HIS A 207 0.21 -7.61 3.34
N LEU A 208 -1.05 -7.42 2.93
CA LEU A 208 -2.08 -8.45 2.93
C LEU A 208 -2.26 -9.15 1.57
N GLY A 209 -1.67 -8.61 0.50
CA GLY A 209 -1.97 -9.02 -0.86
C GLY A 209 -3.33 -8.50 -1.35
N PHE A 210 -3.99 -9.29 -2.20
CA PHE A 210 -5.29 -8.95 -2.80
C PHE A 210 -6.47 -9.31 -1.91
#